data_d5dcfb2cf51b9bfc214b2348a996d603
#
_entry.id   d5dcfb2cf51b9bfc214b2348a996d603
#
_cell.length_a   1.000
_cell.length_b   1.000
_cell.length_c   1.000
_cell.angle_alpha   90.00
_cell.angle_beta   90.00
_cell.angle_gamma   90.00
#
_symmetry.space_group_name_H-M   'P 1'
#
loop_
_entity.id
_entity.type
_entity.pdbx_description
1 polymer ?
#
loop_
_entity_poly.entity_id
_entity_poly.type
_entity_poly.pdbx_seq_one_letter_code
_entity_poly.pdbx_strand_id
1 'polypeptide(L)'
;MNRILKHTLLLTLCLCSLNIYGQSRNKQYEEYIKKYRDIAVDEMKRYHIPASITLAQGLLESGAGQGTLARKSNNHFGIKCGGDWRGKTVKHDDDARNECFRVYKNAKDSYRDHSKFLASKQRYAALFRLKITDYKGWAHGLKKAGYATLFKDAVYSSS
;
A
#
# COMPACT_ATOMS: atom_id res chain seq x y z
N MET A 1 15.99 -9.88 -46.29
CA MET A 1 16.14 -9.37 -44.90
C MET A 1 16.59 -10.52 -44.01
N ASN A 2 17.86 -10.52 -43.57
CA ASN A 2 18.51 -11.67 -42.93
C ASN A 2 17.83 -12.07 -41.62
N ARG A 3 17.79 -13.39 -41.33
CA ARG A 3 17.22 -13.95 -40.08
C ARG A 3 17.79 -13.27 -38.83
N ILE A 4 19.09 -12.98 -38.85
CA ILE A 4 19.80 -12.29 -37.74
C ILE A 4 19.22 -10.89 -37.49
N LEU A 5 18.92 -10.12 -38.55
CA LEU A 5 18.36 -8.78 -38.45
C LEU A 5 16.95 -8.77 -37.88
N LYS A 6 16.16 -9.81 -38.17
CA LYS A 6 14.81 -9.97 -37.56
C LYS A 6 14.88 -10.30 -36.07
N HIS A 7 15.83 -11.13 -35.64
CA HIS A 7 15.99 -11.47 -34.22
C HIS A 7 16.54 -10.29 -33.42
N THR A 8 17.48 -9.52 -33.97
CA THR A 8 17.99 -8.31 -33.29
C THR A 8 16.90 -7.22 -33.15
N LEU A 9 16.09 -7.04 -34.19
CA LEU A 9 14.99 -6.06 -34.16
C LEU A 9 13.90 -6.48 -33.14
N LEU A 10 13.59 -7.77 -33.04
CA LEU A 10 12.61 -8.29 -32.07
C LEU A 10 13.12 -8.15 -30.63
N LEU A 11 14.42 -8.40 -30.41
CA LEU A 11 15.06 -8.27 -29.09
C LEU A 11 15.09 -6.81 -28.61
N THR A 12 15.42 -5.87 -29.51
CA THR A 12 15.40 -4.43 -29.18
C THR A 12 14.00 -3.90 -28.90
N LEU A 13 12.97 -4.35 -29.62
CA LEU A 13 11.59 -3.98 -29.32
C LEU A 13 11.14 -4.50 -27.94
N CYS A 14 11.55 -5.72 -27.57
CA CYS A 14 11.19 -6.32 -26.28
C CYS A 14 11.87 -5.58 -25.11
N LEU A 15 13.13 -5.17 -25.26
CA LEU A 15 13.88 -4.40 -24.26
C LEU A 15 13.30 -2.98 -24.07
N CYS A 16 12.83 -2.32 -25.14
CA CYS A 16 12.20 -1.02 -25.05
C CYS A 16 10.85 -1.06 -24.29
N SER A 17 10.07 -2.13 -24.48
CA SER A 17 8.78 -2.27 -23.80
C SER A 17 8.92 -2.44 -22.29
N LEU A 18 9.93 -3.16 -21.82
CA LEU A 18 10.19 -3.36 -20.39
C LEU A 18 10.55 -2.05 -19.67
N ASN A 19 11.29 -1.15 -20.32
CA ASN A 19 11.64 0.15 -19.75
C ASN A 19 10.42 1.08 -19.61
N ILE A 20 9.46 1.04 -20.53
CA ILE A 20 8.26 1.89 -20.49
C ILE A 20 7.36 1.49 -19.31
N TYR A 21 7.20 0.21 -19.01
CA TYR A 21 6.41 -0.27 -17.86
C TYR A 21 7.04 0.11 -16.53
N GLY A 22 8.35 0.01 -16.37
CA GLY A 22 9.07 0.41 -15.16
C GLY A 22 8.96 1.91 -14.87
N GLN A 23 9.09 2.74 -15.89
CA GLN A 23 9.02 4.19 -15.77
C GLN A 23 7.60 4.69 -15.43
N SER A 24 6.57 4.07 -16.00
CA SER A 24 5.19 4.39 -15.69
C SER A 24 4.82 4.07 -14.23
N ARG A 25 5.28 2.93 -13.71
CA ARG A 25 5.03 2.54 -12.32
C ARG A 25 5.72 3.48 -11.32
N ASN A 26 6.95 3.89 -11.58
CA ASN A 26 7.68 4.86 -10.76
C ASN A 26 6.92 6.19 -10.67
N LYS A 27 6.45 6.72 -11.78
CA LYS A 27 5.68 7.96 -11.82
C LYS A 27 4.40 7.88 -10.97
N GLN A 28 3.65 6.80 -11.09
CA GLN A 28 2.44 6.58 -10.27
C GLN A 28 2.75 6.54 -8.77
N TYR A 29 3.86 5.92 -8.38
CA TYR A 29 4.28 5.85 -6.99
C TYR A 29 4.68 7.22 -6.45
N GLU A 30 5.43 7.99 -7.23
CA GLU A 30 5.81 9.37 -6.88
C GLU A 30 4.58 10.27 -6.72
N GLU A 31 3.62 10.18 -7.64
CA GLU A 31 2.36 10.93 -7.59
C GLU A 31 1.55 10.56 -6.34
N TYR A 32 1.47 9.26 -6.00
CA TYR A 32 0.80 8.80 -4.80
C TYR A 32 1.46 9.36 -3.54
N ILE A 33 2.78 9.25 -3.44
CA ILE A 33 3.55 9.78 -2.30
C ILE A 33 3.36 11.28 -2.19
N LYS A 34 3.51 12.02 -3.29
CA LYS A 34 3.31 13.47 -3.31
C LYS A 34 1.91 13.87 -2.82
N LYS A 35 0.89 13.12 -3.23
CA LYS A 35 -0.51 13.40 -2.89
C LYS A 35 -0.85 13.14 -1.41
N TYR A 36 -0.26 12.10 -0.82
CA TYR A 36 -0.69 11.61 0.50
C TYR A 36 0.35 11.80 1.61
N ARG A 37 1.57 12.28 1.31
CA ARG A 37 2.65 12.47 2.29
C ARG A 37 2.23 13.30 3.49
N ASP A 38 1.51 14.41 3.26
CA ASP A 38 1.14 15.31 4.34
C ASP A 38 0.12 14.67 5.29
N ILE A 39 -0.80 13.87 4.75
CA ILE A 39 -1.73 13.06 5.56
C ILE A 39 -0.95 12.04 6.38
N ALA A 40 0.01 11.34 5.79
CA ALA A 40 0.82 10.35 6.51
C ALA A 40 1.68 10.99 7.60
N VAL A 41 2.23 12.19 7.36
CA VAL A 41 2.97 12.96 8.38
C VAL A 41 2.06 13.41 9.52
N ASP A 42 0.83 13.84 9.23
CA ASP A 42 -0.15 14.20 10.26
C ASP A 42 -0.52 12.98 11.12
N GLU A 43 -0.71 11.81 10.51
CA GLU A 43 -0.97 10.57 11.24
C GLU A 43 0.26 10.11 12.05
N MET A 44 1.47 10.27 11.53
CA MET A 44 2.72 10.02 12.26
C MET A 44 2.81 10.86 13.54
N LYS A 45 2.53 12.16 13.45
CA LYS A 45 2.53 13.06 14.62
C LYS A 45 1.51 12.64 15.66
N ARG A 46 0.37 12.11 15.24
CA ARG A 46 -0.77 11.75 16.09
C ARG A 46 -0.64 10.38 16.73
N TYR A 47 -0.18 9.40 15.96
CA TYR A 47 -0.18 7.99 16.35
C TYR A 47 1.21 7.38 16.49
N HIS A 48 2.30 8.13 16.23
CA HIS A 48 3.68 7.65 16.33
C HIS A 48 4.00 6.46 15.41
N ILE A 49 3.31 6.36 14.27
CA ILE A 49 3.61 5.39 13.21
C ILE A 49 4.44 6.11 12.16
N PRO A 50 5.62 5.60 11.72
CA PRO A 50 6.42 6.27 10.70
C PRO A 50 5.62 6.58 9.44
N ALA A 51 5.69 7.82 8.95
CA ALA A 51 4.96 8.23 7.74
C ALA A 51 5.35 7.41 6.50
N SER A 52 6.62 6.98 6.41
CA SER A 52 7.11 6.10 5.35
C SER A 52 6.42 4.73 5.37
N ILE A 53 6.16 4.18 6.56
CA ILE A 53 5.43 2.92 6.73
C ILE A 53 3.98 3.08 6.27
N THR A 54 3.29 4.11 6.75
CA THR A 54 1.90 4.37 6.37
C THR A 54 1.77 4.61 4.86
N LEU A 55 2.69 5.39 4.26
CA LEU A 55 2.70 5.61 2.81
C LEU A 55 2.95 4.33 2.02
N ALA A 56 3.94 3.52 2.43
CA ALA A 56 4.26 2.27 1.75
C ALA A 56 3.08 1.29 1.80
N GLN A 57 2.43 1.15 2.96
CA GLN A 57 1.24 0.32 3.10
C GLN A 57 0.10 0.82 2.21
N GLY A 58 -0.24 2.11 2.28
CA GLY A 58 -1.29 2.68 1.46
C GLY A 58 -1.02 2.57 -0.04
N LEU A 59 0.23 2.75 -0.46
CA LEU A 59 0.66 2.60 -1.85
C LEU A 59 0.48 1.17 -2.35
N LEU A 60 0.95 0.18 -1.60
CA LEU A 60 0.90 -1.23 -1.98
C LEU A 60 -0.53 -1.77 -1.94
N GLU A 61 -1.26 -1.56 -0.85
CA GLU A 61 -2.62 -2.08 -0.65
C GLU A 61 -3.64 -1.46 -1.61
N SER A 62 -3.42 -0.21 -2.03
CA SER A 62 -4.33 0.48 -2.95
C SER A 62 -3.90 0.42 -4.42
N GLY A 63 -2.76 -0.24 -4.74
CA GLY A 63 -2.15 -0.16 -6.07
C GLY A 63 -1.88 1.29 -6.48
N ALA A 64 -1.19 2.05 -5.63
CA ALA A 64 -0.95 3.49 -5.78
C ALA A 64 -2.25 4.30 -5.94
N GLY A 65 -3.33 3.89 -5.28
CA GLY A 65 -4.65 4.51 -5.35
C GLY A 65 -5.44 4.19 -6.61
N GLN A 66 -4.92 3.33 -7.49
CA GLN A 66 -5.58 2.95 -8.74
C GLN A 66 -6.47 1.70 -8.59
N GLY A 67 -6.33 0.95 -7.51
CA GLY A 67 -7.15 -0.23 -7.24
C GLY A 67 -8.63 0.09 -7.17
N THR A 68 -9.48 -0.85 -7.63
CA THR A 68 -10.93 -0.68 -7.70
C THR A 68 -11.54 -0.31 -6.34
N LEU A 69 -11.09 -0.98 -5.27
CA LEU A 69 -11.57 -0.70 -3.91
C LEU A 69 -11.22 0.74 -3.48
N ALA A 70 -9.96 1.17 -3.63
CA ALA A 70 -9.54 2.51 -3.26
C ALA A 70 -10.30 3.59 -4.02
N ARG A 71 -10.51 3.42 -5.33
CA ARG A 71 -11.24 4.38 -6.17
C ARG A 71 -12.72 4.49 -5.83
N LYS A 72 -13.38 3.37 -5.49
CA LYS A 72 -14.82 3.33 -5.21
C LYS A 72 -15.16 3.71 -3.77
N SER A 73 -14.25 3.48 -2.83
CA SER A 73 -14.54 3.58 -1.41
C SER A 73 -13.60 4.48 -0.60
N ASN A 74 -12.57 5.08 -1.23
CA ASN A 74 -11.47 5.77 -0.56
C ASN A 74 -10.74 4.89 0.48
N ASN A 75 -10.86 3.57 0.39
CA ASN A 75 -10.24 2.62 1.30
C ASN A 75 -8.86 2.23 0.76
N HIS A 76 -7.84 2.91 1.24
CA HIS A 76 -6.46 2.74 0.78
C HIS A 76 -5.71 1.59 1.46
N PHE A 77 -6.30 0.96 2.46
CA PHE A 77 -5.65 -0.07 3.28
C PHE A 77 -6.43 -1.38 3.34
N GLY A 78 -7.43 -1.57 2.49
CA GLY A 78 -8.23 -2.79 2.47
C GLY A 78 -8.90 -3.10 3.82
N ILE A 79 -9.32 -2.09 4.58
CA ILE A 79 -9.89 -2.33 5.90
C ILE A 79 -11.28 -2.92 5.73
N LYS A 80 -11.43 -4.17 6.19
CA LYS A 80 -12.70 -4.91 6.14
C LYS A 80 -13.69 -4.35 7.17
N CYS A 81 -14.99 -4.58 6.91
CA CYS A 81 -16.04 -4.32 7.89
C CYS A 81 -15.79 -5.14 9.17
N GLY A 82 -16.53 -4.88 10.20
CA GLY A 82 -16.44 -5.60 11.46
C GLY A 82 -16.14 -4.66 12.62
N GLY A 83 -16.10 -5.22 13.82
CA GLY A 83 -16.03 -4.42 15.05
C GLY A 83 -17.19 -3.45 15.14
N ASP A 84 -16.86 -2.22 15.53
CA ASP A 84 -17.87 -1.15 15.76
C ASP A 84 -18.13 -0.27 14.53
N TRP A 85 -17.76 -0.72 13.32
CA TRP A 85 -18.00 0.07 12.12
C TRP A 85 -19.49 0.27 11.86
N ARG A 86 -19.93 1.53 11.80
CA ARG A 86 -21.31 1.95 11.52
C ARG A 86 -21.42 2.78 10.23
N GLY A 87 -20.31 2.96 9.51
CA GLY A 87 -20.25 3.72 8.27
C GLY A 87 -20.76 2.93 7.07
N LYS A 88 -20.70 3.56 5.89
CA LYS A 88 -21.03 2.91 4.61
C LYS A 88 -20.07 1.75 4.33
N THR A 89 -20.55 0.75 3.61
CA THR A 89 -19.80 -0.44 3.22
C THR A 89 -19.94 -0.73 1.74
N VAL A 90 -18.97 -1.47 1.20
CA VAL A 90 -18.97 -1.96 -0.18
C VAL A 90 -18.56 -3.44 -0.18
N LYS A 91 -19.12 -4.20 -1.12
CA LYS A 91 -18.70 -5.56 -1.39
C LYS A 91 -17.59 -5.55 -2.45
N HIS A 92 -16.54 -6.33 -2.20
CA HIS A 92 -15.42 -6.47 -3.13
C HIS A 92 -14.82 -7.87 -2.96
N ASP A 93 -14.35 -8.45 -4.06
CA ASP A 93 -13.65 -9.72 -4.04
C ASP A 93 -12.18 -9.48 -3.68
N ASP A 94 -11.68 -10.18 -2.66
CA ASP A 94 -10.30 -10.13 -2.19
C ASP A 94 -9.84 -11.57 -1.89
N ASP A 95 -9.49 -11.92 -0.65
CA ASP A 95 -9.18 -13.30 -0.25
C ASP A 95 -10.39 -14.25 -0.44
N ALA A 96 -11.59 -13.72 -0.31
CA ALA A 96 -12.84 -14.40 -0.59
C ALA A 96 -13.79 -13.53 -1.43
N ARG A 97 -14.81 -14.17 -2.04
CA ARG A 97 -15.83 -13.43 -2.80
C ARG A 97 -16.72 -12.61 -1.88
N ASN A 98 -17.14 -11.46 -2.36
CA ASN A 98 -18.13 -10.59 -1.69
C ASN A 98 -17.75 -10.17 -0.26
N GLU A 99 -16.48 -10.00 0.04
CA GLU A 99 -16.06 -9.51 1.33
C GLU A 99 -16.52 -8.06 1.57
N CYS A 100 -16.75 -7.74 2.84
CA CYS A 100 -17.25 -6.43 3.22
C CYS A 100 -16.10 -5.49 3.56
N PHE A 101 -16.04 -4.33 2.90
CA PHE A 101 -15.04 -3.28 3.15
C PHE A 101 -15.68 -1.96 3.57
N ARG A 102 -14.94 -1.20 4.38
CA ARG A 102 -15.34 0.13 4.84
C ARG A 102 -15.29 1.13 3.69
N VAL A 103 -16.26 2.04 3.64
CA VAL A 103 -16.29 3.18 2.70
C VAL A 103 -16.04 4.46 3.47
N TYR A 104 -15.06 5.25 3.03
CA TYR A 104 -14.69 6.51 3.64
C TYR A 104 -15.14 7.69 2.78
N LYS A 105 -15.35 8.83 3.43
CA LYS A 105 -15.68 10.09 2.75
C LYS A 105 -14.52 10.58 1.89
N ASN A 106 -13.30 10.36 2.34
CA ASN A 106 -12.06 10.77 1.68
C ASN A 106 -10.89 9.88 2.14
N ALA A 107 -9.74 9.99 1.48
CA ALA A 107 -8.54 9.23 1.82
C ALA A 107 -8.03 9.50 3.24
N LYS A 108 -8.13 10.75 3.74
CA LYS A 108 -7.68 11.11 5.10
C LYS A 108 -8.39 10.29 6.17
N ASP A 109 -9.69 10.01 6.00
CA ASP A 109 -10.44 9.18 6.93
C ASP A 109 -9.96 7.73 6.92
N SER A 110 -9.58 7.20 5.74
CA SER A 110 -8.99 5.88 5.60
C SER A 110 -7.61 5.79 6.30
N TYR A 111 -6.76 6.79 6.11
CA TYR A 111 -5.46 6.89 6.80
C TYR A 111 -5.62 6.96 8.32
N ARG A 112 -6.58 7.74 8.78
CA ARG A 112 -6.91 7.85 10.20
C ARG A 112 -7.37 6.52 10.79
N ASP A 113 -8.24 5.83 10.09
CA ASP A 113 -8.78 4.55 10.55
C ASP A 113 -7.70 3.46 10.56
N HIS A 114 -6.80 3.45 9.57
CA HIS A 114 -5.63 2.59 9.55
C HIS A 114 -4.71 2.83 10.76
N SER A 115 -4.41 4.09 11.07
CA SER A 115 -3.59 4.43 12.24
C SER A 115 -4.24 3.97 13.55
N LYS A 116 -5.55 4.17 13.70
CA LYS A 116 -6.33 3.66 14.83
C LYS A 116 -6.29 2.13 14.90
N PHE A 117 -6.44 1.46 13.77
CA PHE A 117 -6.38 0.01 13.68
C PHE A 117 -5.05 -0.54 14.22
N LEU A 118 -3.92 0.01 13.77
CA LEU A 118 -2.61 -0.41 14.27
C LEU A 118 -2.44 -0.10 15.76
N ALA A 119 -2.83 1.09 16.20
CA ALA A 119 -2.67 1.51 17.59
C ALA A 119 -3.56 0.71 18.58
N SER A 120 -4.70 0.20 18.11
CA SER A 120 -5.68 -0.49 18.97
C SER A 120 -5.45 -2.00 19.11
N LYS A 121 -4.64 -2.61 18.25
CA LYS A 121 -4.48 -4.07 18.22
C LYS A 121 -3.26 -4.52 19.00
N GLN A 122 -3.44 -5.35 20.02
CA GLN A 122 -2.38 -5.87 20.88
C GLN A 122 -1.21 -6.51 20.10
N ARG A 123 -1.48 -7.16 18.98
CA ARG A 123 -0.44 -7.78 18.14
C ARG A 123 0.58 -6.78 17.56
N TYR A 124 0.24 -5.49 17.49
CA TYR A 124 1.12 -4.42 17.02
C TYR A 124 1.75 -3.61 18.16
N ALA A 125 1.36 -3.83 19.41
CA ALA A 125 1.80 -3.02 20.55
C ALA A 125 3.33 -2.93 20.68
N ALA A 126 4.06 -4.00 20.33
CA ALA A 126 5.52 -4.00 20.40
C ALA A 126 6.17 -3.00 19.40
N LEU A 127 5.51 -2.68 18.30
CA LEU A 127 6.01 -1.74 17.29
C LEU A 127 6.14 -0.33 17.84
N PHE A 128 5.25 0.07 18.74
CA PHE A 128 5.22 1.39 19.35
C PHE A 128 6.35 1.64 20.36
N ARG A 129 7.19 0.62 20.63
CA ARG A 129 8.44 0.76 21.40
C ARG A 129 9.65 1.08 20.50
N LEU A 130 9.50 0.93 19.18
CA LEU A 130 10.55 1.25 18.22
C LEU A 130 10.66 2.77 18.03
N LYS A 131 11.86 3.24 17.68
CA LYS A 131 12.03 4.63 17.28
C LYS A 131 11.21 4.91 16.02
N ILE A 132 10.65 6.09 15.91
CA ILE A 132 9.86 6.53 14.74
C ILE A 132 10.70 6.53 13.45
N THR A 133 12.02 6.60 13.57
CA THR A 133 12.97 6.54 12.45
C THR A 133 13.39 5.12 12.09
N ASP A 134 13.03 4.11 12.90
CA ASP A 134 13.35 2.70 12.64
C ASP A 134 12.30 2.05 11.72
N TYR A 135 12.21 2.54 10.48
CA TYR A 135 11.26 2.00 9.51
C TYR A 135 11.52 0.52 9.18
N LYS A 136 12.78 0.04 9.28
CA LYS A 136 13.11 -1.37 9.05
C LYS A 136 12.53 -2.25 10.16
N GLY A 137 12.73 -1.87 11.42
CA GLY A 137 12.12 -2.56 12.57
C GLY A 137 10.60 -2.57 12.48
N TRP A 138 9.98 -1.46 12.07
CA TRP A 138 8.55 -1.38 11.83
C TRP A 138 8.09 -2.35 10.75
N ALA A 139 8.76 -2.38 9.58
CA ALA A 139 8.41 -3.27 8.47
C ALA A 139 8.52 -4.76 8.87
N HIS A 140 9.61 -5.14 9.52
CA HIS A 140 9.79 -6.50 10.03
C HIS A 140 8.74 -6.87 11.07
N GLY A 141 8.46 -5.97 12.00
CA GLY A 141 7.48 -6.20 13.06
C GLY A 141 6.05 -6.33 12.53
N LEU A 142 5.66 -5.52 11.56
CA LEU A 142 4.36 -5.65 10.87
C LEU A 142 4.24 -7.01 10.18
N LYS A 143 5.27 -7.45 9.45
CA LYS A 143 5.30 -8.77 8.83
C LYS A 143 5.15 -9.89 9.87
N LYS A 144 5.92 -9.83 10.96
CA LYS A 144 5.86 -10.80 12.06
C LYS A 144 4.49 -10.84 12.72
N ALA A 145 3.83 -9.69 12.84
CA ALA A 145 2.48 -9.56 13.41
C ALA A 145 1.37 -9.95 12.42
N GLY A 146 1.69 -10.42 11.22
CA GLY A 146 0.72 -10.85 10.20
C GLY A 146 -0.04 -9.72 9.55
N TYR A 147 0.56 -8.51 9.46
CA TYR A 147 0.00 -7.47 8.62
C TYR A 147 0.35 -7.77 7.16
N ALA A 148 -0.66 -7.91 6.32
CA ALA A 148 -0.67 -8.13 4.87
C ALA A 148 0.45 -9.00 4.26
N THR A 149 0.05 -9.90 3.41
CA THR A 149 0.92 -10.83 2.66
C THR A 149 1.79 -10.12 1.62
N LEU A 150 1.34 -8.97 1.09
CA LEU A 150 2.02 -8.20 0.04
C LEU A 150 3.35 -7.55 0.50
N PHE A 151 3.53 -7.34 1.81
CA PHE A 151 4.83 -6.92 2.36
C PHE A 151 5.93 -7.99 2.19
N LYS A 152 5.55 -9.24 1.88
CA LYS A 152 6.51 -10.33 1.75
C LYS A 152 7.49 -10.10 0.59
N ASP A 153 7.02 -9.55 -0.52
CA ASP A 153 7.81 -9.55 -1.76
C ASP A 153 8.48 -8.20 -2.05
N ALA A 154 7.94 -7.09 -1.57
CA ALA A 154 8.45 -5.76 -1.88
C ALA A 154 9.71 -5.35 -1.09
N VAL A 155 9.94 -5.91 0.11
CA VAL A 155 11.08 -5.56 0.97
C VAL A 155 12.29 -6.46 0.71
N TYR A 156 12.12 -7.62 0.09
CA TYR A 156 13.19 -8.61 -0.14
C TYR A 156 13.71 -8.70 -1.58
N SER A 157 13.11 -7.99 -2.53
CA SER A 157 13.60 -7.97 -3.92
C SER A 157 14.70 -6.93 -4.19
N SER A 158 15.15 -6.21 -3.17
CA SER A 158 16.15 -5.15 -3.25
C SER A 158 17.39 -5.40 -2.37
N SER A 159 17.69 -6.67 -2.08
CA SER A 159 18.98 -7.10 -1.45
C SER A 159 19.77 -7.97 -2.40
#